data_eb53fbf400cf98e313ca51360bacfd4b
#
_entry.id   eb53fbf400cf98e313ca51360bacfd4b
#
_cell.length_a   1.000
_cell.length_b   1.000
_cell.length_c   1.000
_cell.angle_alpha   90.00
_cell.angle_beta   90.00
_cell.angle_gamma   90.00
#
_symmetry.space_group_name_H-M   'P 1'
#
loop_
_entity.id
_entity.type
_entity.pdbx_description
1 polymer ?
#
loop_
_entity_poly.entity_id
_entity_poly.type
_entity_poly.pdbx_seq_one_letter_code
_entity_poly.pdbx_strand_id
1 'polypeptide(L)'
;MDFKGRRPLIIAFLSEFVAAGVTVGAVQVYFSLFGNDMPLMFKLVIAGAVAGGVAYGLRATIVWCVFLALLPSFLVGALNLQLPIWVPLLGLAFLILIMRNSFSERVPLYLSNHKTLNLICGLVPKDAPVAMIDLGCGFAAVPIALARHNRHPDSQFVGVENAPLPYLVARIQAWRAGDPRIQIRWQSLWAIDLGVYDLVYAFLSPHPMPRLFEKAQKEMRSGAQFISNSFSVPNHPPDQTIPIGVGRATELLIWTMTVQEHIP
;
A
#
# COMPACT_ATOMS: atom_id res chain seq x y z
N MET A 1 -6.30 8.27 -7.50
CA MET A 1 -6.00 9.51 -6.74
C MET A 1 -4.94 10.26 -7.52
N ASP A 2 -5.34 11.30 -8.19
CA ASP A 2 -4.44 12.04 -9.08
C ASP A 2 -3.63 13.04 -8.25
N PHE A 3 -2.54 12.57 -7.65
CA PHE A 3 -1.52 13.44 -7.06
C PHE A 3 -0.59 13.94 -8.16
N LYS A 4 -1.12 14.76 -9.09
CA LYS A 4 -0.27 15.48 -10.02
C LYS A 4 0.73 16.34 -9.23
N GLY A 5 1.92 15.79 -9.03
CA GLY A 5 3.17 16.54 -8.92
C GLY A 5 3.51 17.25 -7.61
N ARG A 6 2.67 17.27 -6.56
CA ARG A 6 3.04 17.95 -5.30
C ARG A 6 3.23 16.94 -4.17
N ARG A 7 4.44 16.94 -3.61
CA ARG A 7 4.83 16.05 -2.52
C ARG A 7 3.95 16.34 -1.29
N PRO A 8 3.12 15.40 -0.78
CA PRO A 8 2.18 15.64 0.33
C PRO A 8 2.87 16.15 1.60
N LEU A 9 4.13 15.77 1.83
CA LEU A 9 4.94 16.27 2.93
C LEU A 9 5.26 17.78 2.81
N ILE A 10 5.45 18.29 1.59
CA ILE A 10 5.68 19.71 1.37
C ILE A 10 4.41 20.50 1.68
N ILE A 11 3.24 20.00 1.27
CA ILE A 11 1.95 20.62 1.59
C ILE A 11 1.74 20.64 3.11
N ALA A 12 1.98 19.52 3.79
CA ALA A 12 1.86 19.44 5.24
C ALA A 12 2.79 20.44 5.94
N PHE A 13 4.08 20.43 5.58
CA PHE A 13 5.06 21.34 6.18
C PHE A 13 4.70 22.81 5.97
N LEU A 14 4.34 23.20 4.75
CA LEU A 14 3.93 24.58 4.45
C LEU A 14 2.66 24.98 5.20
N SER A 15 1.68 24.09 5.28
CA SER A 15 0.42 24.35 5.99
C SER A 15 0.64 24.58 7.47
N GLU A 16 1.42 23.74 8.14
CA GLU A 16 1.72 23.88 9.56
C GLU A 16 2.65 25.06 9.85
N PHE A 17 3.61 25.34 8.97
CA PHE A 17 4.49 26.50 9.13
C PHE A 17 3.71 27.81 9.04
N VAL A 18 2.81 27.97 8.06
CA VAL A 18 1.95 29.14 7.91
C VAL A 18 0.99 29.25 9.10
N ALA A 19 0.40 28.11 9.53
CA ALA A 19 -0.50 28.09 10.68
C ALA A 19 0.20 28.54 11.97
N ALA A 20 1.42 28.10 12.21
CA ALA A 20 2.22 28.55 13.36
C ALA A 20 2.47 30.07 13.32
N GLY A 21 2.90 30.61 12.18
CA GLY A 21 3.14 32.07 12.03
C GLY A 21 1.89 32.88 12.26
N VAL A 22 0.76 32.52 11.67
CA VAL A 22 -0.52 33.22 11.84
C VAL A 22 -1.00 33.14 13.29
N THR A 23 -0.85 31.96 13.93
CA THR A 23 -1.25 31.81 15.35
C THR A 23 -0.42 32.69 16.26
N VAL A 24 0.90 32.77 16.06
CA VAL A 24 1.78 33.66 16.82
C VAL A 24 1.36 35.14 16.65
N GLY A 25 1.09 35.55 15.42
CA GLY A 25 0.59 36.90 15.15
C GLY A 25 -0.74 37.18 15.84
N ALA A 26 -1.70 36.27 15.79
CA ALA A 26 -2.99 36.39 16.46
C ALA A 26 -2.84 36.46 17.99
N VAL A 27 -1.93 35.70 18.58
CA VAL A 27 -1.64 35.78 20.04
C VAL A 27 -1.09 37.13 20.43
N GLN A 28 -0.17 37.70 19.63
CA GLN A 28 0.38 39.06 19.91
C GLN A 28 -0.70 40.15 19.82
N VAL A 29 -1.56 40.09 18.79
CA VAL A 29 -2.67 41.02 18.65
C VAL A 29 -3.65 40.88 19.82
N TYR A 30 -4.02 39.67 20.19
CA TYR A 30 -4.91 39.42 21.32
C TYR A 30 -4.33 39.95 22.62
N PHE A 31 -3.05 39.73 22.90
CA PHE A 31 -2.36 40.24 24.07
C PHE A 31 -2.35 41.78 24.10
N SER A 32 -2.11 42.41 22.95
CA SER A 32 -2.12 43.91 22.88
C SER A 32 -3.50 44.53 23.13
N LEU A 33 -4.58 43.79 22.81
CA LEU A 33 -5.95 44.29 22.97
C LEU A 33 -6.51 44.01 24.38
N PHE A 34 -6.19 42.84 24.96
CA PHE A 34 -6.82 42.38 26.19
C PHE A 34 -5.88 42.30 27.39
N GLY A 35 -4.58 42.47 27.20
CA GLY A 35 -3.59 42.46 28.27
C GLY A 35 -3.34 41.11 28.93
N ASN A 36 -3.92 40.05 28.40
CA ASN A 36 -3.75 38.65 28.88
C ASN A 36 -3.46 37.69 27.77
N ASP A 37 -3.02 36.47 28.11
CA ASP A 37 -2.69 35.47 27.09
C ASP A 37 -3.97 34.87 26.48
N MET A 38 -3.89 34.56 25.17
CA MET A 38 -5.00 33.93 24.44
C MET A 38 -5.25 32.50 24.98
N PRO A 39 -6.51 32.15 25.28
CA PRO A 39 -6.84 30.77 25.70
C PRO A 39 -6.39 29.72 24.72
N LEU A 40 -5.90 28.58 25.22
CA LEU A 40 -5.34 27.49 24.41
C LEU A 40 -6.31 27.02 23.31
N MET A 41 -7.61 26.94 23.62
CA MET A 41 -8.62 26.51 22.64
C MET A 41 -8.66 27.43 21.41
N PHE A 42 -8.56 28.78 21.61
CA PHE A 42 -8.51 29.69 20.46
C PHE A 42 -7.24 29.53 19.64
N LYS A 43 -6.08 29.32 20.29
CA LYS A 43 -4.81 29.04 19.60
C LYS A 43 -4.93 27.81 18.71
N LEU A 44 -5.53 26.71 19.23
CA LEU A 44 -5.72 25.47 18.50
C LEU A 44 -6.71 25.60 17.34
N VAL A 45 -7.81 26.33 17.54
CA VAL A 45 -8.81 26.57 16.49
C VAL A 45 -8.19 27.38 15.34
N ILE A 46 -7.45 28.45 15.66
CA ILE A 46 -6.77 29.28 14.65
C ILE A 46 -5.74 28.42 13.89
N ALA A 47 -4.86 27.72 14.61
CA ALA A 47 -3.83 26.87 13.99
C ALA A 47 -4.47 25.83 13.05
N GLY A 48 -5.48 25.12 13.52
CA GLY A 48 -6.18 24.11 12.73
C GLY A 48 -6.90 24.69 11.52
N ALA A 49 -7.64 25.78 11.68
CA ALA A 49 -8.35 26.42 10.57
C ALA A 49 -7.40 26.92 9.49
N VAL A 50 -6.27 27.50 9.87
CA VAL A 50 -5.26 27.99 8.93
C VAL A 50 -4.57 26.82 8.24
N ALA A 51 -4.14 25.79 8.97
CA ALA A 51 -3.48 24.60 8.38
C ALA A 51 -4.39 23.90 7.36
N GLY A 52 -5.64 23.63 7.73
CA GLY A 52 -6.63 23.04 6.84
C GLY A 52 -6.96 23.91 5.63
N GLY A 53 -7.10 25.24 5.84
CA GLY A 53 -7.37 26.20 4.77
C GLY A 53 -6.22 26.34 3.77
N VAL A 54 -4.97 26.40 4.24
CA VAL A 54 -3.79 26.41 3.36
C VAL A 54 -3.69 25.10 2.57
N ALA A 55 -3.90 23.95 3.21
CA ALA A 55 -3.90 22.66 2.53
C ALA A 55 -4.98 22.61 1.44
N TYR A 56 -6.18 23.12 1.71
CA TYR A 56 -7.26 23.23 0.73
C TYR A 56 -6.87 24.13 -0.45
N GLY A 57 -6.31 25.31 -0.19
CA GLY A 57 -5.79 26.22 -1.21
C GLY A 57 -4.68 25.61 -2.07
N LEU A 58 -3.87 24.71 -1.49
CA LEU A 58 -2.85 23.93 -2.20
C LEU A 58 -3.42 22.70 -2.91
N ARG A 59 -4.75 22.56 -2.97
CA ARG A 59 -5.50 21.46 -3.62
C ARG A 59 -5.20 20.07 -3.02
N ALA A 60 -4.98 20.01 -1.72
CA ALA A 60 -4.94 18.73 -1.01
C ALA A 60 -6.32 18.06 -1.01
N THR A 61 -6.36 16.74 -0.82
CA THR A 61 -7.64 16.04 -0.66
C THR A 61 -8.31 16.47 0.65
N ILE A 62 -9.64 16.41 0.71
CA ILE A 62 -10.40 16.80 1.91
C ILE A 62 -9.93 16.03 3.16
N VAL A 63 -9.56 14.76 3.02
CA VAL A 63 -9.01 13.95 4.12
C VAL A 63 -7.72 14.56 4.67
N TRP A 64 -6.81 15.04 3.80
CA TRP A 64 -5.59 15.72 4.21
C TRP A 64 -5.88 17.08 4.87
N CYS A 65 -6.85 17.85 4.35
CA CYS A 65 -7.23 19.11 4.95
C CYS A 65 -7.76 18.93 6.38
N VAL A 66 -8.63 17.93 6.59
CA VAL A 66 -9.16 17.58 7.91
C VAL A 66 -8.06 17.07 8.84
N PHE A 67 -7.17 16.20 8.35
CA PHE A 67 -6.04 15.71 9.13
C PHE A 67 -5.14 16.83 9.62
N LEU A 68 -4.73 17.76 8.74
CA LEU A 68 -3.88 18.89 9.09
C LEU A 68 -4.60 19.91 10.01
N ALA A 69 -5.91 20.07 9.83
CA ALA A 69 -6.70 20.91 10.74
C ALA A 69 -6.78 20.36 12.17
N LEU A 70 -6.78 19.05 12.34
CA LEU A 70 -6.85 18.39 13.66
C LEU A 70 -5.46 18.16 14.28
N LEU A 71 -4.39 18.23 13.50
CA LEU A 71 -3.04 17.90 13.94
C LEU A 71 -2.55 18.74 15.14
N PRO A 72 -2.72 20.09 15.18
CA PRO A 72 -2.31 20.88 16.33
C PRO A 72 -2.99 20.46 17.63
N SER A 73 -4.32 20.21 17.58
CA SER A 73 -5.09 19.75 18.73
C SER A 73 -4.66 18.35 19.20
N PHE A 74 -4.39 17.46 18.26
CA PHE A 74 -3.89 16.12 18.55
C PHE A 74 -2.51 16.17 19.22
N LEU A 75 -1.58 16.99 18.71
CA LEU A 75 -0.24 17.14 19.29
C LEU A 75 -0.28 17.67 20.72
N VAL A 76 -1.06 18.73 20.96
CA VAL A 76 -1.22 19.29 22.32
C VAL A 76 -1.89 18.28 23.26
N GLY A 77 -2.91 17.57 22.79
CA GLY A 77 -3.54 16.49 23.55
C GLY A 77 -2.55 15.39 23.92
N ALA A 78 -1.73 14.94 22.96
CA ALA A 78 -0.71 13.92 23.18
C ALA A 78 0.37 14.38 24.18
N LEU A 79 0.79 15.65 24.13
CA LEU A 79 1.76 16.21 25.08
C LEU A 79 1.17 16.28 26.51
N ASN A 80 -0.12 16.61 26.63
CA ASN A 80 -0.80 16.66 27.93
C ASN A 80 -0.99 15.28 28.59
N LEU A 81 -0.95 14.20 27.80
CA LEU A 81 -1.01 12.82 28.33
C LEU A 81 0.25 12.41 29.10
N GLN A 82 1.29 13.27 29.12
CA GLN A 82 2.58 13.00 29.80
C GLN A 82 3.12 11.61 29.47
N LEU A 83 2.91 11.15 28.23
CA LEU A 83 3.40 9.84 27.79
C LEU A 83 4.93 9.79 27.88
N PRO A 84 5.49 8.69 28.40
CA PRO A 84 6.93 8.48 28.34
C PRO A 84 7.45 8.61 26.90
N ILE A 85 8.61 9.25 26.71
CA ILE A 85 9.19 9.54 25.39
C ILE A 85 9.29 8.31 24.46
N TRP A 86 9.44 7.14 25.02
CA TRP A 86 9.52 5.90 24.26
C TRP A 86 8.19 5.53 23.54
N VAL A 87 7.03 5.99 24.03
CA VAL A 87 5.72 5.68 23.41
C VAL A 87 5.59 6.30 22.01
N PRO A 88 5.79 7.62 21.80
CA PRO A 88 5.79 8.19 20.45
C PRO A 88 6.93 7.67 19.59
N LEU A 89 8.10 7.33 20.15
CA LEU A 89 9.19 6.73 19.41
C LEU A 89 8.84 5.32 18.91
N LEU A 90 8.17 4.50 19.73
CA LEU A 90 7.65 3.21 19.27
C LEU A 90 6.59 3.38 18.17
N GLY A 91 5.69 4.35 18.32
CA GLY A 91 4.70 4.68 17.26
C GLY A 91 5.38 5.05 15.95
N LEU A 92 6.41 5.89 16.00
CA LEU A 92 7.18 6.27 14.82
C LEU A 92 7.94 5.07 14.21
N ALA A 93 8.59 4.26 15.04
CA ALA A 93 9.27 3.04 14.56
C ALA A 93 8.29 2.07 13.90
N PHE A 94 7.11 1.90 14.48
CA PHE A 94 6.03 1.08 13.90
C PHE A 94 5.58 1.59 12.54
N LEU A 95 5.37 2.91 12.40
CA LEU A 95 5.03 3.53 11.12
C LEU A 95 6.13 3.35 10.07
N ILE A 96 7.39 3.53 10.46
CA ILE A 96 8.54 3.30 9.56
C ILE A 96 8.57 1.86 9.07
N LEU A 97 8.34 0.89 9.95
CA LEU A 97 8.32 -0.53 9.59
C LEU A 97 7.18 -0.90 8.63
N ILE A 98 5.99 -0.31 8.79
CA ILE A 98 4.88 -0.49 7.84
C ILE A 98 5.19 0.16 6.50
N MET A 99 5.71 1.39 6.53
CA MET A 99 5.89 2.19 5.33
C MET A 99 7.23 1.95 4.61
N ARG A 100 8.07 1.07 5.12
CA ARG A 100 9.41 0.80 4.57
C ARG A 100 9.37 0.57 3.06
N ASN A 101 8.46 -0.26 2.55
CA ASN A 101 8.34 -0.56 1.13
C ASN A 101 7.81 0.63 0.32
N SER A 102 6.97 1.47 0.92
CA SER A 102 6.49 2.70 0.26
C SER A 102 7.62 3.69 -0.02
N PHE A 103 8.66 3.71 0.83
CA PHE A 103 9.83 4.56 0.62
C PHE A 103 10.86 3.93 -0.33
N SER A 104 11.12 2.63 -0.22
CA SER A 104 12.18 1.93 -0.96
C SER A 104 11.73 1.55 -2.38
N GLU A 105 10.55 0.95 -2.52
CA GLU A 105 10.05 0.41 -3.79
C GLU A 105 8.89 1.25 -4.38
N ARG A 106 8.48 2.32 -3.70
CA ARG A 106 7.31 3.14 -4.06
C ARG A 106 6.02 2.33 -4.18
N VAL A 107 5.92 1.24 -3.43
CA VAL A 107 4.75 0.36 -3.39
C VAL A 107 4.05 0.53 -2.05
N PRO A 108 2.91 1.25 -2.00
CA PRO A 108 2.03 1.27 -0.82
C PRO A 108 1.47 -0.14 -0.55
N LEU A 109 1.07 -0.39 0.70
CA LEU A 109 0.37 -1.62 1.04
C LEU A 109 -1.03 -1.63 0.39
N TYR A 110 -1.20 -2.41 -0.66
CA TYR A 110 -2.49 -2.70 -1.27
C TYR A 110 -3.03 -4.04 -0.78
N LEU A 111 -4.31 -4.08 -0.47
CA LEU A 111 -4.98 -5.32 -0.04
C LEU A 111 -6.03 -5.72 -1.06
N SER A 112 -5.95 -6.96 -1.52
CA SER A 112 -6.94 -7.54 -2.43
C SER A 112 -8.27 -7.71 -1.70
N ASN A 113 -9.36 -7.20 -2.29
CA ASN A 113 -10.70 -7.31 -1.73
C ASN A 113 -11.35 -8.65 -2.08
N HIS A 114 -12.49 -8.97 -1.44
CA HIS A 114 -13.19 -10.24 -1.66
C HIS A 114 -13.58 -10.51 -3.13
N LYS A 115 -13.91 -9.46 -3.90
CA LYS A 115 -14.24 -9.62 -5.33
C LYS A 115 -13.03 -10.06 -6.13
N THR A 116 -11.88 -9.43 -5.88
CA THR A 116 -10.60 -9.81 -6.47
C THR A 116 -10.27 -11.26 -6.14
N LEU A 117 -10.38 -11.66 -4.87
CA LEU A 117 -10.10 -13.02 -4.43
C LEU A 117 -10.99 -14.05 -5.16
N ASN A 118 -12.29 -13.78 -5.28
CA ASN A 118 -13.21 -14.66 -6.00
C ASN A 118 -12.86 -14.80 -7.49
N LEU A 119 -12.46 -13.71 -8.15
CA LEU A 119 -12.06 -13.74 -9.55
C LEU A 119 -10.77 -14.54 -9.74
N ILE A 120 -9.76 -14.33 -8.90
CA ILE A 120 -8.50 -15.08 -8.97
C ILE A 120 -8.75 -16.56 -8.68
N CYS A 121 -9.61 -16.90 -7.72
CA CYS A 121 -10.02 -18.29 -7.49
C CYS A 121 -10.66 -18.94 -8.74
N GLY A 122 -11.44 -18.16 -9.50
CA GLY A 122 -12.03 -18.65 -10.76
C GLY A 122 -11.02 -18.95 -11.87
N LEU A 123 -9.81 -18.41 -11.80
CA LEU A 123 -8.72 -18.67 -12.75
C LEU A 123 -7.89 -19.93 -12.42
N VAL A 124 -8.05 -20.46 -11.20
CA VAL A 124 -7.26 -21.60 -10.72
C VAL A 124 -8.13 -22.87 -10.70
N PRO A 125 -7.67 -23.99 -11.27
CA PRO A 125 -8.40 -25.25 -11.24
C PRO A 125 -8.59 -25.73 -9.79
N LYS A 126 -9.74 -26.37 -9.51
CA LYS A 126 -10.05 -26.88 -8.16
C LYS A 126 -9.28 -28.16 -7.82
N ASP A 127 -9.13 -29.04 -8.79
CA ASP A 127 -8.70 -30.43 -8.57
C ASP A 127 -7.45 -30.81 -9.40
N ALA A 128 -6.75 -29.81 -9.96
CA ALA A 128 -5.47 -30.00 -10.63
C ALA A 128 -4.34 -29.28 -9.86
N PRO A 129 -3.09 -29.78 -9.94
CA PRO A 129 -1.96 -29.14 -9.29
C PRO A 129 -1.69 -27.76 -9.88
N VAL A 130 -1.34 -26.80 -9.03
CA VAL A 130 -0.94 -25.45 -9.43
C VAL A 130 0.13 -24.90 -8.49
N ALA A 131 1.18 -24.35 -9.04
CA ALA A 131 2.19 -23.57 -8.33
C ALA A 131 1.93 -22.08 -8.56
N MET A 132 1.58 -21.37 -7.49
CA MET A 132 1.23 -19.94 -7.55
C MET A 132 2.10 -19.14 -6.61
N ILE A 133 2.44 -17.91 -7.03
CA ILE A 133 3.13 -16.93 -6.20
C ILE A 133 2.43 -15.58 -6.22
N ASP A 134 2.33 -14.95 -5.04
CA ASP A 134 1.87 -13.57 -4.81
C ASP A 134 3.07 -12.69 -4.45
N LEU A 135 3.41 -11.76 -5.33
CA LEU A 135 4.56 -10.88 -5.20
C LEU A 135 4.17 -9.59 -4.43
N GLY A 136 4.64 -9.47 -3.21
CA GLY A 136 4.19 -8.45 -2.28
C GLY A 136 2.85 -8.83 -1.65
N CYS A 137 2.77 -10.02 -1.07
CA CYS A 137 1.52 -10.63 -0.63
C CYS A 137 0.82 -9.91 0.54
N GLY A 138 1.44 -8.87 1.11
CA GLY A 138 0.89 -8.10 2.22
C GLY A 138 0.53 -9.02 3.39
N PHE A 139 -0.77 -9.26 3.58
CA PHE A 139 -1.31 -10.11 4.66
C PHE A 139 -1.67 -11.53 4.20
N ALA A 140 -1.16 -11.98 3.04
CA ALA A 140 -1.36 -13.32 2.47
C ALA A 140 -2.81 -13.69 2.11
N ALA A 141 -3.66 -12.70 1.80
CA ALA A 141 -5.06 -12.97 1.49
C ALA A 141 -5.22 -13.85 0.24
N VAL A 142 -4.42 -13.64 -0.81
CA VAL A 142 -4.50 -14.40 -2.07
C VAL A 142 -4.00 -15.84 -1.91
N PRO A 143 -2.81 -16.12 -1.37
CA PRO A 143 -2.36 -17.50 -1.12
C PRO A 143 -3.34 -18.31 -0.27
N ILE A 144 -3.91 -17.69 0.79
CA ILE A 144 -4.87 -18.35 1.68
C ILE A 144 -6.20 -18.65 0.95
N ALA A 145 -6.71 -17.70 0.16
CA ALA A 145 -7.94 -17.89 -0.59
C ALA A 145 -7.80 -19.01 -1.61
N LEU A 146 -6.69 -19.07 -2.33
CA LEU A 146 -6.40 -20.08 -3.33
C LEU A 146 -6.19 -21.48 -2.71
N ALA A 147 -5.52 -21.57 -1.57
CA ALA A 147 -5.36 -22.84 -0.86
C ALA A 147 -6.71 -23.42 -0.41
N ARG A 148 -7.65 -22.54 -0.01
CA ARG A 148 -9.02 -22.97 0.32
C ARG A 148 -9.86 -23.37 -0.89
N HIS A 149 -9.59 -22.77 -2.05
CA HIS A 149 -10.31 -23.04 -3.29
C HIS A 149 -9.84 -24.34 -3.96
N ASN A 150 -8.52 -24.48 -4.11
CA ASN A 150 -7.90 -25.65 -4.76
C ASN A 150 -7.74 -26.78 -3.74
N ARG A 151 -8.06 -28.02 -4.17
CA ARG A 151 -8.06 -29.22 -3.31
C ARG A 151 -6.89 -30.16 -3.58
N HIS A 152 -6.12 -29.90 -4.65
CA HIS A 152 -5.03 -30.80 -5.04
C HIS A 152 -3.87 -30.74 -4.04
N PRO A 153 -3.38 -31.88 -3.51
CA PRO A 153 -2.38 -31.91 -2.45
C PRO A 153 -1.01 -31.37 -2.89
N ASP A 154 -0.64 -31.53 -4.17
CA ASP A 154 0.65 -31.10 -4.70
C ASP A 154 0.68 -29.63 -5.13
N SER A 155 -0.42 -28.88 -4.92
CA SER A 155 -0.45 -27.46 -5.20
C SER A 155 0.39 -26.67 -4.19
N GLN A 156 0.95 -25.53 -4.63
CA GLN A 156 1.76 -24.65 -3.80
C GLN A 156 1.27 -23.20 -3.93
N PHE A 157 1.07 -22.55 -2.79
CA PHE A 157 0.62 -21.17 -2.69
C PHE A 157 1.65 -20.35 -1.92
N VAL A 158 2.51 -19.67 -2.66
CA VAL A 158 3.62 -18.91 -2.08
C VAL A 158 3.27 -17.45 -2.00
N GLY A 159 3.54 -16.79 -0.86
CA GLY A 159 3.52 -15.35 -0.71
C GLY A 159 4.92 -14.82 -0.41
N VAL A 160 5.31 -13.74 -1.07
CA VAL A 160 6.59 -13.07 -0.82
C VAL A 160 6.32 -11.67 -0.31
N GLU A 161 6.95 -11.35 0.82
CA GLU A 161 6.84 -10.01 1.43
C GLU A 161 8.19 -9.63 2.06
N ASN A 162 8.62 -8.38 1.85
CA ASN A 162 9.88 -7.89 2.40
C ASN A 162 9.69 -6.82 3.50
N ALA A 163 8.47 -6.32 3.72
CA ALA A 163 8.17 -5.45 4.84
C ALA A 163 7.96 -6.27 6.13
N PRO A 164 8.66 -5.94 7.23
CA PRO A 164 8.67 -6.78 8.43
C PRO A 164 7.29 -7.04 9.04
N LEU A 165 6.47 -5.99 9.19
CA LEU A 165 5.15 -6.12 9.82
C LEU A 165 4.14 -6.84 8.93
N PRO A 166 3.95 -6.50 7.64
CA PRO A 166 3.11 -7.29 6.73
C PRO A 166 3.53 -8.76 6.67
N TYR A 167 4.83 -9.04 6.58
CA TYR A 167 5.35 -10.41 6.62
C TYR A 167 4.95 -11.15 7.88
N LEU A 168 5.13 -10.54 9.08
CA LEU A 168 4.75 -11.17 10.34
C LEU A 168 3.24 -11.50 10.39
N VAL A 169 2.40 -10.54 9.96
CA VAL A 169 0.96 -10.74 9.86
C VAL A 169 0.63 -11.88 8.88
N ALA A 170 1.25 -11.89 7.70
CA ALA A 170 1.08 -12.94 6.70
C ALA A 170 1.43 -14.33 7.25
N ARG A 171 2.55 -14.43 7.99
CA ARG A 171 2.99 -15.67 8.65
C ARG A 171 1.98 -16.17 9.68
N ILE A 172 1.46 -15.26 10.51
CA ILE A 172 0.43 -15.60 11.51
C ILE A 172 -0.85 -16.06 10.82
N GLN A 173 -1.29 -15.37 9.75
CA GLN A 173 -2.49 -15.76 9.02
C GLN A 173 -2.34 -17.11 8.30
N ALA A 174 -1.19 -17.37 7.67
CA ALA A 174 -0.89 -18.66 7.04
C ALA A 174 -0.86 -19.80 8.08
N TRP A 175 -0.24 -19.58 9.24
CA TRP A 175 -0.25 -20.54 10.35
C TRP A 175 -1.68 -20.82 10.85
N ARG A 176 -2.51 -19.79 11.01
CA ARG A 176 -3.93 -19.95 11.40
C ARG A 176 -4.78 -20.65 10.35
N ALA A 177 -4.43 -20.53 9.07
CA ALA A 177 -5.10 -21.27 8.00
C ALA A 177 -4.84 -22.79 8.08
N GLY A 178 -3.72 -23.21 8.68
CA GLY A 178 -3.39 -24.61 8.93
C GLY A 178 -3.13 -25.45 7.68
N ASP A 179 -2.93 -24.83 6.52
CA ASP A 179 -2.72 -25.52 5.25
C ASP A 179 -1.20 -25.55 4.91
N PRO A 180 -0.57 -26.75 4.84
CA PRO A 180 0.87 -26.88 4.60
C PRO A 180 1.30 -26.43 3.21
N ARG A 181 0.37 -26.28 2.26
CA ARG A 181 0.63 -25.80 0.90
C ARG A 181 0.91 -24.30 0.85
N ILE A 182 0.59 -23.55 1.94
CA ILE A 182 0.81 -22.11 2.04
C ILE A 182 2.21 -21.85 2.59
N GLN A 183 3.03 -21.12 1.85
CA GLN A 183 4.37 -20.72 2.26
C GLN A 183 4.52 -19.21 2.19
N ILE A 184 4.92 -18.56 3.28
CA ILE A 184 5.22 -17.15 3.29
C ILE A 184 6.73 -16.96 3.47
N ARG A 185 7.37 -16.28 2.50
CA ARG A 185 8.81 -16.08 2.44
C ARG A 185 9.16 -14.61 2.69
N TRP A 186 10.10 -14.38 3.59
CA TRP A 186 10.68 -13.05 3.79
C TRP A 186 11.80 -12.83 2.78
N GLN A 187 11.44 -12.32 1.64
CA GLN A 187 12.36 -12.18 0.52
C GLN A 187 11.93 -11.02 -0.40
N SER A 188 12.91 -10.44 -1.11
CA SER A 188 12.61 -9.50 -2.18
C SER A 188 12.01 -10.23 -3.37
N LEU A 189 10.96 -9.68 -3.98
CA LEU A 189 10.35 -10.22 -5.20
C LEU A 189 11.36 -10.31 -6.36
N TRP A 190 12.42 -9.49 -6.34
CA TRP A 190 13.48 -9.48 -7.35
C TRP A 190 14.41 -10.70 -7.28
N ALA A 191 14.48 -11.35 -6.12
CA ALA A 191 15.34 -12.52 -5.88
C ALA A 191 14.62 -13.86 -6.03
N ILE A 192 13.35 -13.84 -6.47
CA ILE A 192 12.56 -15.05 -6.71
C ILE A 192 12.74 -15.50 -8.15
N ASP A 193 12.94 -16.81 -8.36
CA ASP A 193 12.81 -17.45 -9.66
C ASP A 193 11.32 -17.66 -9.98
N LEU A 194 10.85 -17.06 -11.06
CA LEU A 194 9.45 -17.15 -11.49
C LEU A 194 9.20 -18.38 -12.37
N GLY A 195 10.23 -19.08 -12.83
CA GLY A 195 10.14 -20.19 -13.77
C GLY A 195 9.43 -21.43 -13.22
N VAL A 196 9.32 -21.54 -11.90
CA VAL A 196 8.69 -22.70 -11.23
C VAL A 196 7.18 -22.53 -11.01
N TYR A 197 6.61 -21.36 -11.32
CA TYR A 197 5.22 -21.04 -11.05
C TYR A 197 4.36 -21.05 -12.31
N ASP A 198 3.14 -21.59 -12.18
CA ASP A 198 2.09 -21.55 -13.22
C ASP A 198 1.39 -20.21 -13.26
N LEU A 199 1.28 -19.56 -12.08
CA LEU A 199 0.57 -18.32 -11.91
C LEU A 199 1.37 -17.38 -11.01
N VAL A 200 1.69 -16.20 -11.53
CA VAL A 200 2.34 -15.09 -10.80
C VAL A 200 1.34 -13.95 -10.66
N TYR A 201 1.00 -13.60 -9.43
CA TYR A 201 0.11 -12.49 -9.13
C TYR A 201 0.87 -11.31 -8.52
N ALA A 202 0.50 -10.09 -8.88
CA ALA A 202 1.06 -8.86 -8.35
C ALA A 202 0.00 -7.78 -8.14
N PHE A 203 -0.04 -7.19 -6.95
CA PHE A 203 -0.82 -5.98 -6.67
C PHE A 203 0.10 -4.94 -6.04
N LEU A 204 0.92 -4.31 -6.85
CA LEU A 204 2.01 -3.44 -6.39
C LEU A 204 1.69 -1.95 -6.64
N SER A 205 2.39 -1.35 -7.60
CA SER A 205 2.17 0.03 -8.07
C SER A 205 2.65 0.12 -9.53
N PRO A 206 2.34 1.19 -10.26
CA PRO A 206 2.83 1.32 -11.64
C PRO A 206 4.34 1.31 -11.78
N HIS A 207 5.06 1.72 -10.74
CA HIS A 207 6.52 1.94 -10.81
C HIS A 207 7.34 0.67 -11.08
N PRO A 208 7.17 -0.45 -10.35
CA PRO A 208 7.92 -1.68 -10.60
C PRO A 208 7.41 -2.49 -11.80
N MET A 209 6.20 -2.22 -12.32
CA MET A 209 5.54 -3.08 -13.31
C MET A 209 6.34 -3.33 -14.58
N PRO A 210 6.99 -2.33 -15.22
CA PRO A 210 7.77 -2.60 -16.43
C PRO A 210 8.91 -3.59 -16.18
N ARG A 211 9.72 -3.35 -15.13
CA ARG A 211 10.83 -4.22 -14.75
C ARG A 211 10.36 -5.62 -14.31
N LEU A 212 9.22 -5.67 -13.61
CA LEU A 212 8.66 -6.94 -13.17
C LEU A 212 8.16 -7.78 -14.35
N PHE A 213 7.56 -7.14 -15.33
CA PHE A 213 7.10 -7.81 -16.55
C PHE A 213 8.26 -8.33 -17.41
N GLU A 214 9.35 -7.55 -17.56
CA GLU A 214 10.58 -8.01 -18.20
C GLU A 214 11.15 -9.26 -17.49
N LYS A 215 11.13 -9.29 -16.16
CA LYS A 215 11.53 -10.45 -15.37
C LYS A 215 10.59 -11.64 -15.64
N ALA A 216 9.28 -11.41 -15.66
CA ALA A 216 8.29 -12.45 -15.96
C ALA A 216 8.50 -13.05 -17.35
N GLN A 217 8.72 -12.23 -18.37
CA GLN A 217 9.00 -12.68 -19.73
C GLN A 217 10.28 -13.54 -19.86
N LYS A 218 11.30 -13.22 -19.06
CA LYS A 218 12.59 -13.96 -19.08
C LYS A 218 12.55 -15.27 -18.32
N GLU A 219 11.79 -15.34 -17.24
CA GLU A 219 11.86 -16.45 -16.29
C GLU A 219 10.67 -17.39 -16.37
N MET A 220 9.46 -16.88 -16.62
CA MET A 220 8.25 -17.70 -16.61
C MET A 220 8.20 -18.65 -17.82
N ARG A 221 7.74 -19.85 -17.57
CA ARG A 221 7.57 -20.88 -18.62
C ARG A 221 6.42 -20.54 -19.57
N SER A 222 6.47 -21.08 -20.77
CA SER A 222 5.37 -20.95 -21.73
C SER A 222 4.07 -21.50 -21.16
N GLY A 223 2.97 -20.77 -21.38
CA GLY A 223 1.64 -21.09 -20.86
C GLY A 223 1.39 -20.63 -19.43
N ALA A 224 2.42 -20.22 -18.67
CA ALA A 224 2.22 -19.63 -17.36
C ALA A 224 1.57 -18.24 -17.45
N GLN A 225 0.81 -17.86 -16.42
CA GLN A 225 0.06 -16.60 -16.38
C GLN A 225 0.68 -15.59 -15.43
N PHE A 226 0.91 -14.38 -15.93
CA PHE A 226 1.22 -13.21 -15.11
C PHE A 226 -0.05 -12.38 -14.95
N ILE A 227 -0.45 -12.12 -13.71
CA ILE A 227 -1.67 -11.40 -13.36
C ILE A 227 -1.33 -10.16 -12.57
N SER A 228 -1.70 -8.99 -13.08
CA SER A 228 -1.62 -7.72 -12.36
C SER A 228 -3.00 -7.23 -11.95
N ASN A 229 -3.10 -6.79 -10.70
CA ASN A 229 -4.31 -6.11 -10.24
C ASN A 229 -4.16 -4.61 -10.49
N SER A 230 -5.03 -4.06 -11.34
CA SER A 230 -5.21 -2.61 -11.60
C SER A 230 -4.06 -1.88 -12.30
N PHE A 231 -2.87 -2.45 -12.39
CA PHE A 231 -1.71 -1.75 -12.95
C PHE A 231 -1.25 -2.38 -14.25
N SER A 232 -1.38 -1.61 -15.33
CA SER A 232 -0.96 -1.99 -16.68
C SER A 232 0.57 -1.94 -16.82
N VAL A 233 1.08 -2.68 -17.80
CA VAL A 233 2.47 -2.63 -18.25
C VAL A 233 2.53 -1.76 -19.50
N PRO A 234 3.32 -0.67 -19.53
CA PRO A 234 3.47 0.15 -20.73
C PRO A 234 3.94 -0.66 -21.93
N ASN A 235 3.36 -0.42 -23.10
CA ASN A 235 3.66 -1.10 -24.37
C ASN A 235 3.40 -2.62 -24.42
N HIS A 236 2.79 -3.18 -23.37
CA HIS A 236 2.42 -4.60 -23.32
C HIS A 236 0.94 -4.70 -22.94
N PRO A 237 0.00 -4.69 -23.93
CA PRO A 237 -1.41 -4.90 -23.65
C PRO A 237 -1.62 -6.30 -23.05
N PRO A 238 -2.55 -6.47 -22.11
CA PRO A 238 -2.89 -7.80 -21.59
C PRO A 238 -3.65 -8.63 -22.62
N ASP A 239 -3.49 -9.93 -22.57
CA ASP A 239 -4.26 -10.87 -23.40
C ASP A 239 -5.73 -10.93 -22.96
N GLN A 240 -5.96 -10.74 -21.64
CA GLN A 240 -7.30 -10.71 -21.07
C GLN A 240 -7.40 -9.65 -19.98
N THR A 241 -8.56 -8.97 -19.95
CA THR A 241 -8.92 -8.00 -18.90
C THR A 241 -10.23 -8.41 -18.25
N ILE A 242 -10.25 -8.55 -16.93
CA ILE A 242 -11.45 -8.91 -16.16
C ILE A 242 -11.79 -7.76 -15.21
N PRO A 243 -12.95 -7.09 -15.36
CA PRO A 243 -13.36 -6.03 -14.46
C PRO A 243 -13.68 -6.55 -13.06
N ILE A 244 -13.16 -5.89 -12.00
CA ILE A 244 -13.38 -6.30 -10.61
C ILE A 244 -14.68 -5.72 -10.03
N GLY A 245 -15.18 -4.61 -10.55
CA GLY A 245 -16.42 -4.01 -10.05
C GLY A 245 -16.82 -2.69 -10.70
N VAL A 246 -18.01 -2.24 -10.33
CA VAL A 246 -18.57 -0.94 -10.77
C VAL A 246 -17.96 0.17 -9.91
N GLY A 247 -17.31 1.15 -10.52
CA GLY A 247 -16.69 2.28 -9.84
C GLY A 247 -15.35 2.63 -10.45
N ARG A 248 -14.30 2.84 -9.64
CA ARG A 248 -12.94 3.01 -10.17
C ARG A 248 -12.58 1.78 -10.98
N ALA A 249 -12.07 2.01 -12.20
CA ALA A 249 -11.62 0.94 -13.11
C ALA A 249 -10.49 0.12 -12.42
N THR A 250 -10.89 -0.86 -11.61
CA THR A 250 -10.01 -1.87 -11.06
C THR A 250 -10.26 -3.14 -11.83
N GLU A 251 -9.20 -3.68 -12.42
CA GLU A 251 -9.27 -4.78 -13.37
C GLU A 251 -8.16 -5.78 -13.05
N LEU A 252 -8.41 -7.06 -13.30
CA LEU A 252 -7.34 -8.04 -13.41
C LEU A 252 -6.85 -8.03 -14.85
N LEU A 253 -5.57 -7.77 -15.00
CA LEU A 253 -4.87 -7.76 -16.29
C LEU A 253 -4.02 -9.04 -16.36
N ILE A 254 -4.24 -9.85 -17.39
CA ILE A 254 -3.67 -11.18 -17.51
C ILE A 254 -2.84 -11.28 -18.80
N TRP A 255 -1.61 -11.75 -18.66
CA TRP A 255 -0.71 -12.10 -19.76
C TRP A 255 -0.36 -13.57 -19.68
N THR A 256 -0.50 -14.28 -20.78
CA THR A 256 -0.01 -15.67 -20.93
C THR A 256 1.39 -15.62 -21.51
N MET A 257 2.36 -16.14 -20.76
CA MET A 257 3.75 -16.09 -21.17
C MET A 257 4.00 -17.03 -22.35
N THR A 258 4.67 -16.52 -23.35
CA THR A 258 5.18 -17.28 -24.50
C THR A 258 6.71 -17.29 -24.44
N VAL A 259 7.33 -18.41 -24.73
CA VAL A 259 8.79 -18.46 -24.89
C VAL A 259 9.15 -17.52 -26.03
N GLN A 260 9.87 -16.44 -25.74
CA GLN A 260 10.56 -15.73 -26.81
C GLN A 260 11.67 -16.64 -27.30
N GLU A 261 11.47 -17.27 -28.46
CA GLU A 261 12.59 -17.85 -29.19
C GLU A 261 13.62 -16.74 -29.41
N HIS A 262 14.75 -16.85 -28.75
CA HIS A 262 15.91 -16.06 -29.11
C HIS A 262 16.29 -16.52 -30.52
N ILE A 263 15.82 -15.81 -31.54
CA ILE A 263 16.37 -15.90 -32.88
C ILE A 263 17.81 -15.37 -32.75
N PRO A 264 18.81 -16.21 -33.01
CA PRO A 264 20.23 -15.86 -32.88
C PRO A 264 20.64 -14.72 -33.80
#